data_2baca5a2c47a29178777d3590aa3c55e
#
_entry.id   2baca5a2c47a29178777d3590aa3c55e
#
_cell.length_a   1.000
_cell.length_b   1.000
_cell.length_c   1.000
_cell.angle_alpha   90.00
_cell.angle_beta   90.00
_cell.angle_gamma   90.00
#
_symmetry.space_group_name_H-M   'P 1'
#
loop_
_entity.id
_entity.type
_entity.pdbx_description
1 polymer ?
#
loop_
_entity_poly.entity_id
_entity_poly.type
_entity_poly.pdbx_seq_one_letter_code
_entity_poly.pdbx_strand_id
1 'polypeptide(L)'
;MSQQGLGLRHNRRYVCAMIADLLTRLFAPAPQLLAAPDAQLALAALMVRIARSDGLYAAEEVERIDRVLMQRHGLNAFAAMQLRADAEDLETKAPDTVRFTKALKAAVPLDDRAALVQALWSVALADGTRDAGEDQMLRLLANLLGLSDVQSGLARKQAEGE
;
A
#
# COMPACT_ATOMS: atom_id res chain seq x y z
N MET A 1 39.73 3.77 5.67
CA MET A 1 38.84 2.75 5.08
C MET A 1 37.85 2.30 6.14
N SER A 2 36.59 2.20 5.83
CA SER A 2 35.49 1.67 6.68
C SER A 2 34.74 2.69 7.55
N GLN A 3 33.96 3.60 6.93
CA GLN A 3 32.87 4.30 7.65
C GLN A 3 31.50 4.15 6.96
N GLN A 4 31.37 3.32 5.92
CA GLN A 4 30.08 3.15 5.20
C GLN A 4 29.14 2.10 5.81
N GLY A 5 29.59 1.34 6.80
CA GLY A 5 28.79 0.26 7.40
C GLY A 5 27.86 0.65 8.56
N LEU A 6 28.09 1.80 9.21
CA LEU A 6 27.32 2.19 10.40
C LEU A 6 25.99 2.88 10.05
N GLY A 7 25.93 3.62 8.96
CA GLY A 7 24.71 4.35 8.56
C GLY A 7 23.54 3.45 8.16
N LEU A 8 23.82 2.38 7.43
CA LEU A 8 22.80 1.42 6.95
C LEU A 8 22.18 0.58 8.07
N ARG A 9 22.96 0.23 9.09
CA ARG A 9 22.47 -0.55 10.25
C ARG A 9 21.62 0.30 11.20
N HIS A 10 21.93 1.59 11.30
CA HIS A 10 21.20 2.52 12.14
C HIS A 10 19.82 2.81 11.55
N ASN A 11 19.74 3.08 10.25
CA ASN A 11 18.49 3.33 9.53
C ASN A 11 17.54 2.12 9.60
N ARG A 12 18.05 0.90 9.43
CA ARG A 12 17.25 -0.32 9.47
C ARG A 12 16.60 -0.59 10.84
N ARG A 13 17.24 -0.22 11.93
CA ARG A 13 16.69 -0.35 13.29
C ARG A 13 15.55 0.66 13.53
N TYR A 14 15.67 1.88 13.04
CA TYR A 14 14.62 2.89 13.14
C TYR A 14 13.39 2.52 12.32
N VAL A 15 13.56 2.08 11.10
CA VAL A 15 12.46 1.60 10.23
C VAL A 15 11.75 0.41 10.87
N CYS A 16 12.49 -0.54 11.42
CA CYS A 16 11.92 -1.71 12.09
C CYS A 16 11.09 -1.33 13.34
N ALA A 17 11.56 -0.38 14.14
CA ALA A 17 10.84 0.13 15.29
C ALA A 17 9.58 0.93 14.89
N MET A 18 9.69 1.74 13.85
CA MET A 18 8.56 2.50 13.30
C MET A 18 7.46 1.59 12.74
N ILE A 19 7.82 0.54 12.02
CA ILE A 19 6.87 -0.45 11.49
C ILE A 19 6.19 -1.22 12.62
N ALA A 20 6.94 -1.64 13.65
CA ALA A 20 6.37 -2.33 14.80
C ALA A 20 5.38 -1.45 15.57
N ASP A 21 5.71 -0.18 15.76
CA ASP A 21 4.84 0.81 16.40
C ASP A 21 3.57 1.06 15.56
N LEU A 22 3.70 1.20 14.24
CA LEU A 22 2.57 1.35 13.34
C LEU A 22 1.63 0.14 13.40
N LEU A 23 2.17 -1.07 13.36
CA LEU A 23 1.36 -2.30 13.48
C LEU A 23 0.66 -2.36 14.85
N THR A 24 1.34 -2.00 15.92
CA THR A 24 0.73 -1.96 17.27
C THR A 24 -0.45 -0.98 17.32
N ARG A 25 -0.32 0.20 16.71
CA ARG A 25 -1.40 1.20 16.65
C ARG A 25 -2.56 0.77 15.76
N LEU A 26 -2.29 0.14 14.63
CA LEU A 26 -3.32 -0.37 13.70
C LEU A 26 -4.18 -1.46 14.34
N PHE A 27 -3.59 -2.28 15.20
CA PHE A 27 -4.29 -3.39 15.86
C PHE A 27 -4.69 -3.12 17.31
N ALA A 28 -4.60 -1.86 17.74
CA ALA A 28 -5.10 -1.45 19.06
C ALA A 28 -6.62 -1.68 19.19
N PRO A 29 -7.14 -1.98 20.38
CA PRO A 29 -8.57 -2.19 20.61
C PRO A 29 -9.45 -0.99 20.26
N ALA A 30 -8.90 0.25 20.34
CA ALA A 30 -9.54 1.48 19.91
C ALA A 30 -8.68 2.10 18.80
N PRO A 31 -8.99 1.84 17.51
CA PRO A 31 -8.20 2.36 16.40
C PRO A 31 -8.28 3.89 16.36
N GLN A 32 -7.14 4.54 16.29
CA GLN A 32 -7.01 5.98 16.09
C GLN A 32 -6.77 6.26 14.62
N LEU A 33 -7.20 7.44 14.15
CA LEU A 33 -6.83 7.92 12.81
C LEU A 33 -5.31 7.99 12.71
N LEU A 34 -4.78 7.40 11.65
CA LEU A 34 -3.34 7.42 11.39
C LEU A 34 -2.89 8.84 11.01
N ALA A 35 -1.72 9.23 11.49
CA ALA A 35 -1.02 10.39 10.96
C ALA A 35 -0.72 10.19 9.47
N ALA A 36 -0.63 11.29 8.71
CA ALA A 36 -0.44 11.22 7.26
C ALA A 36 0.74 10.32 6.82
N PRO A 37 1.94 10.36 7.43
CA PRO A 37 3.03 9.47 7.05
C PRO A 37 2.72 7.99 7.25
N ASP A 38 2.03 7.64 8.33
CA ASP A 38 1.63 6.25 8.62
C ASP A 38 0.56 5.75 7.65
N ALA A 39 -0.40 6.62 7.28
CA ALA A 39 -1.41 6.31 6.28
C ALA A 39 -0.81 6.12 4.89
N GLN A 40 0.20 6.91 4.52
CA GLN A 40 0.95 6.75 3.27
C GLN A 40 1.68 5.40 3.22
N LEU A 41 2.36 5.04 4.30
CA LEU A 41 3.08 3.78 4.41
C LEU A 41 2.12 2.57 4.36
N ALA A 42 0.99 2.66 5.04
CA ALA A 42 -0.02 1.60 5.04
C ALA A 42 -0.67 1.42 3.65
N LEU A 43 -0.94 2.53 2.93
CA LEU A 43 -1.41 2.48 1.55
C LEU A 43 -0.38 1.83 0.62
N ALA A 44 0.87 2.25 0.71
CA ALA A 44 1.95 1.68 -0.08
C ALA A 44 2.11 0.17 0.18
N ALA A 45 1.95 -0.29 1.42
CA ALA A 45 1.98 -1.71 1.77
C ALA A 45 0.81 -2.50 1.15
N LEU A 46 -0.39 -1.92 1.03
CA LEU A 46 -1.49 -2.54 0.29
C LEU A 46 -1.19 -2.64 -1.21
N MET A 47 -0.59 -1.62 -1.82
CA MET A 47 -0.17 -1.67 -3.22
C MET A 47 0.83 -2.80 -3.46
N VAL A 48 1.84 -2.94 -2.60
CA VAL A 48 2.81 -4.04 -2.66
C VAL A 48 2.13 -5.40 -2.51
N ARG A 49 1.15 -5.52 -1.60
CA ARG A 49 0.39 -6.77 -1.40
C ARG A 49 -0.40 -7.18 -2.63
N ILE A 50 -1.03 -6.23 -3.32
CA ILE A 50 -1.71 -6.47 -4.59
C ILE A 50 -0.70 -6.95 -5.64
N ALA A 51 0.38 -6.22 -5.83
CA ALA A 51 1.41 -6.55 -6.80
C ALA A 51 2.05 -7.93 -6.57
N ARG A 52 2.11 -8.40 -5.33
CA ARG A 52 2.64 -9.72 -4.99
C ARG A 52 1.60 -10.85 -5.02
N SER A 53 0.33 -10.54 -5.26
CA SER A 53 -0.76 -11.52 -5.08
C SER A 53 -0.76 -12.66 -6.09
N ASP A 54 -0.18 -12.48 -7.26
CA ASP A 54 -0.02 -13.51 -8.30
C ASP A 54 1.31 -14.30 -8.18
N GLY A 55 2.17 -13.94 -7.21
CA GLY A 55 3.49 -14.51 -7.01
C GLY A 55 4.59 -13.92 -7.90
N LEU A 56 4.25 -12.99 -8.79
CA LEU A 56 5.16 -12.21 -9.61
C LEU A 56 5.15 -10.76 -9.09
N TYR A 57 6.28 -10.17 -8.88
CA TYR A 57 6.39 -8.76 -8.53
C TYR A 57 7.07 -8.05 -9.69
N ALA A 58 6.27 -7.72 -10.70
CA ALA A 58 6.74 -7.22 -11.99
C ALA A 58 7.36 -5.81 -11.88
N ALA A 59 8.33 -5.52 -12.74
CA ALA A 59 8.99 -4.22 -12.77
C ALA A 59 8.00 -3.08 -13.07
N GLU A 60 7.02 -3.33 -13.93
CA GLU A 60 5.96 -2.40 -14.32
C GLU A 60 5.08 -2.02 -13.13
N GLU A 61 4.79 -2.96 -12.24
CA GLU A 61 4.04 -2.71 -11.01
C GLU A 61 4.85 -1.90 -10.01
N VAL A 62 6.14 -2.22 -9.85
CA VAL A 62 7.09 -1.44 -9.01
C VAL A 62 7.13 0.02 -9.48
N GLU A 63 7.31 0.25 -10.79
CA GLU A 63 7.29 1.60 -11.37
C GLU A 63 5.95 2.29 -11.20
N ARG A 64 4.86 1.57 -11.32
CA ARG A 64 3.51 2.11 -11.13
C ARG A 64 3.29 2.52 -9.67
N ILE A 65 3.70 1.70 -8.71
CA ILE A 65 3.64 2.05 -7.28
C ILE A 65 4.39 3.34 -7.02
N ASP A 66 5.64 3.45 -7.48
CA ASP A 66 6.45 4.65 -7.29
C ASP A 66 5.76 5.88 -7.90
N ARG A 67 5.21 5.77 -9.13
CA ARG A 67 4.49 6.85 -9.80
C ARG A 67 3.25 7.29 -9.04
N VAL A 68 2.43 6.34 -8.58
CA VAL A 68 1.22 6.63 -7.78
C VAL A 68 1.58 7.34 -6.48
N LEU A 69 2.64 6.89 -5.79
CA LEU A 69 3.11 7.51 -4.56
C LEU A 69 3.62 8.93 -4.79
N MET A 70 4.36 9.16 -5.89
CA MET A 70 4.81 10.50 -6.29
C MET A 70 3.62 11.44 -6.53
N GLN A 71 2.67 11.01 -7.35
CA GLN A 71 1.51 11.83 -7.73
C GLN A 71 0.58 12.10 -6.55
N ARG A 72 0.27 11.07 -5.77
CA ARG A 72 -0.69 11.18 -4.67
C ARG A 72 -0.16 11.98 -3.49
N HIS A 73 1.12 11.89 -3.22
CA HIS A 73 1.74 12.49 -2.01
C HIS A 73 2.73 13.61 -2.31
N GLY A 74 2.88 14.00 -3.58
CA GLY A 74 3.82 15.06 -3.97
C GLY A 74 5.28 14.71 -3.70
N LEU A 75 5.63 13.41 -3.75
CA LEU A 75 6.98 12.93 -3.47
C LEU A 75 7.88 13.03 -4.71
N ASN A 76 9.17 13.26 -4.49
CA ASN A 76 10.16 13.04 -5.53
C ASN A 76 10.45 11.54 -5.71
N ALA A 77 11.15 11.16 -6.78
CA ALA A 77 11.42 9.76 -7.11
C ALA A 77 12.14 9.00 -5.98
N PHE A 78 13.13 9.63 -5.35
CA PHE A 78 13.88 9.01 -4.25
C PHE A 78 12.99 8.73 -3.03
N ALA A 79 12.16 9.71 -2.64
CA ALA A 79 11.26 9.55 -1.50
C ALA A 79 10.17 8.50 -1.78
N ALA A 80 9.66 8.41 -3.00
CA ALA A 80 8.70 7.38 -3.39
C ALA A 80 9.32 5.97 -3.34
N MET A 81 10.52 5.79 -3.88
CA MET A 81 11.27 4.53 -3.80
C MET A 81 11.55 4.11 -2.35
N GLN A 82 11.89 5.07 -1.49
CA GLN A 82 12.13 4.79 -0.07
C GLN A 82 10.84 4.37 0.64
N LEU A 83 9.73 5.09 0.40
CA LEU A 83 8.43 4.74 0.94
C LEU A 83 7.97 3.36 0.48
N ARG A 84 8.18 3.00 -0.79
CA ARG A 84 7.89 1.65 -1.29
C ARG A 84 8.76 0.58 -0.62
N ALA A 85 10.06 0.83 -0.44
CA ALA A 85 10.95 -0.11 0.25
C ALA A 85 10.51 -0.36 1.70
N ASP A 86 10.11 0.68 2.42
CA ASP A 86 9.56 0.57 3.77
C ASP A 86 8.22 -0.18 3.77
N ALA A 87 7.41 0.02 2.72
CA ALA A 87 6.13 -0.67 2.52
C ALA A 87 6.31 -2.17 2.22
N GLU A 88 7.33 -2.54 1.48
CA GLU A 88 7.70 -3.95 1.24
C GLU A 88 8.07 -4.67 2.54
N ASP A 89 8.77 -3.99 3.43
CA ASP A 89 9.13 -4.50 4.75
C ASP A 89 7.89 -4.59 5.68
N LEU A 90 7.03 -3.57 5.67
CA LEU A 90 5.76 -3.58 6.40
C LEU A 90 4.84 -4.70 5.92
N GLU A 91 4.69 -4.87 4.60
CA GLU A 91 3.84 -5.91 4.01
C GLU A 91 4.28 -7.32 4.42
N THR A 92 5.57 -7.57 4.43
CA THR A 92 6.14 -8.86 4.86
C THR A 92 5.85 -9.17 6.33
N LYS A 93 5.78 -8.15 7.19
CA LYS A 93 5.52 -8.27 8.63
C LYS A 93 4.03 -8.16 8.99
N ALA A 94 3.21 -7.65 8.08
CA ALA A 94 1.80 -7.44 8.32
C ALA A 94 1.05 -8.78 8.42
N PRO A 95 0.01 -8.87 9.27
CA PRO A 95 -0.83 -10.06 9.38
C PRO A 95 -1.63 -10.27 8.09
N ASP A 96 -2.58 -11.21 8.12
CA ASP A 96 -3.46 -11.50 6.99
C ASP A 96 -4.16 -10.25 6.45
N THR A 97 -4.53 -10.31 5.16
CA THR A 97 -5.12 -9.21 4.41
C THR A 97 -6.39 -8.66 5.06
N VAL A 98 -7.23 -9.52 5.62
CA VAL A 98 -8.52 -9.12 6.21
C VAL A 98 -8.29 -8.23 7.44
N ARG A 99 -7.42 -8.63 8.35
CA ARG A 99 -7.11 -7.86 9.56
C ARG A 99 -6.43 -6.54 9.22
N PHE A 100 -5.45 -6.58 8.31
CA PHE A 100 -4.74 -5.37 7.86
C PHE A 100 -5.68 -4.36 7.20
N THR A 101 -6.55 -4.82 6.30
CA THR A 101 -7.52 -3.95 5.62
C THR A 101 -8.59 -3.40 6.58
N LYS A 102 -9.06 -4.19 7.54
CA LYS A 102 -9.98 -3.70 8.58
C LYS A 102 -9.37 -2.59 9.42
N ALA A 103 -8.11 -2.73 9.79
CA ALA A 103 -7.39 -1.70 10.52
C ALA A 103 -7.25 -0.41 9.68
N LEU A 104 -6.92 -0.53 8.39
CA LEU A 104 -6.88 0.60 7.47
C LEU A 104 -8.24 1.26 7.26
N LYS A 105 -9.31 0.48 7.19
CA LYS A 105 -10.68 1.03 7.08
C LYS A 105 -11.00 1.98 8.23
N ALA A 106 -10.58 1.65 9.44
CA ALA A 106 -10.79 2.52 10.60
C ALA A 106 -9.93 3.79 10.54
N ALA A 107 -8.79 3.74 9.86
CA ALA A 107 -7.82 4.84 9.76
C ALA A 107 -8.00 5.76 8.54
N VAL A 108 -8.72 5.30 7.51
CA VAL A 108 -8.94 6.05 6.25
C VAL A 108 -10.36 6.64 6.22
N PRO A 109 -10.51 7.95 6.04
CA PRO A 109 -11.82 8.59 5.87
C PRO A 109 -12.62 7.96 4.73
N LEU A 110 -13.95 7.93 4.87
CA LEU A 110 -14.84 7.29 3.89
C LEU A 110 -14.66 7.86 2.47
N ASP A 111 -14.56 9.19 2.37
CA ASP A 111 -14.45 9.90 1.10
C ASP A 111 -13.15 9.57 0.34
N ASP A 112 -12.10 9.18 1.06
CA ASP A 112 -10.80 8.83 0.47
C ASP A 112 -10.71 7.38 0.01
N ARG A 113 -11.64 6.51 0.42
CA ARG A 113 -11.57 5.06 0.14
C ARG A 113 -11.73 4.73 -1.34
N ALA A 114 -12.56 5.47 -2.06
CA ALA A 114 -12.73 5.27 -3.51
C ALA A 114 -11.45 5.59 -4.27
N ALA A 115 -10.78 6.70 -3.94
CA ALA A 115 -9.51 7.08 -4.53
C ALA A 115 -8.39 6.09 -4.15
N LEU A 116 -8.44 5.51 -2.95
CA LEU A 116 -7.55 4.44 -2.52
C LEU A 116 -7.71 3.19 -3.41
N VAL A 117 -8.94 2.74 -3.62
CA VAL A 117 -9.22 1.56 -4.46
C VAL A 117 -8.85 1.82 -5.92
N GLN A 118 -9.06 3.02 -6.45
CA GLN A 118 -8.57 3.40 -7.78
C GLN A 118 -7.05 3.26 -7.89
N ALA A 119 -6.30 3.76 -6.91
CA ALA A 119 -4.85 3.63 -6.88
C ALA A 119 -4.39 2.16 -6.83
N LEU A 120 -5.09 1.31 -6.08
CA LEU A 120 -4.82 -0.13 -6.05
C LEU A 120 -5.09 -0.79 -7.41
N TRP A 121 -6.18 -0.43 -8.10
CA TRP A 121 -6.47 -0.91 -9.46
C TRP A 121 -5.40 -0.47 -10.45
N SER A 122 -4.90 0.76 -10.37
CA SER A 122 -3.86 1.25 -11.29
C SER A 122 -2.55 0.45 -11.16
N VAL A 123 -2.24 -0.06 -9.97
CA VAL A 123 -1.09 -0.94 -9.76
C VAL A 123 -1.31 -2.31 -10.40
N ALA A 124 -2.44 -2.95 -10.15
CA ALA A 124 -2.76 -4.26 -10.70
C ALA A 124 -2.87 -4.28 -12.25
N LEU A 125 -3.20 -3.14 -12.85
CA LEU A 125 -3.32 -3.01 -14.31
C LEU A 125 -2.00 -2.57 -14.98
N ALA A 126 -0.93 -2.36 -14.22
CA ALA A 126 0.29 -1.71 -14.70
C ALA A 126 1.05 -2.54 -15.74
N ASP A 127 1.06 -3.86 -15.63
CA ASP A 127 1.77 -4.77 -16.55
C ASP A 127 0.97 -5.07 -17.82
N GLY A 128 -0.26 -4.56 -17.94
CA GLY A 128 -1.16 -4.80 -19.08
C GLY A 128 -1.76 -6.20 -19.12
N THR A 129 -1.43 -7.07 -18.18
CA THR A 129 -2.05 -8.38 -18.02
C THR A 129 -3.14 -8.33 -16.96
N ARG A 130 -4.10 -9.23 -17.09
CA ARG A 130 -5.20 -9.34 -16.14
C ARG A 130 -5.13 -10.67 -15.44
N ASP A 131 -4.79 -10.64 -14.17
CA ASP A 131 -4.76 -11.83 -13.32
C ASP A 131 -6.05 -11.96 -12.50
N ALA A 132 -6.63 -13.18 -12.51
CA ALA A 132 -7.86 -13.44 -11.79
C ALA A 132 -7.68 -13.37 -10.27
N GLY A 133 -6.49 -13.68 -9.76
CA GLY A 133 -6.16 -13.60 -8.34
C GLY A 133 -6.10 -12.16 -7.85
N GLU A 134 -5.49 -11.27 -8.64
CA GLU A 134 -5.45 -9.82 -8.37
C GLU A 134 -6.85 -9.22 -8.40
N ASP A 135 -7.65 -9.52 -9.43
CA ASP A 135 -9.04 -9.07 -9.53
C ASP A 135 -9.85 -9.48 -8.29
N GLN A 136 -9.71 -10.73 -7.84
CA GLN A 136 -10.39 -11.24 -6.66
C GLN A 136 -9.91 -10.54 -5.39
N MET A 137 -8.61 -10.34 -5.24
CA MET A 137 -8.03 -9.62 -4.10
C MET A 137 -8.54 -8.18 -4.04
N LEU A 138 -8.56 -7.47 -5.16
CA LEU A 138 -9.04 -6.09 -5.24
C LEU A 138 -10.51 -5.95 -4.90
N ARG A 139 -11.35 -6.88 -5.35
CA ARG A 139 -12.78 -6.91 -4.97
C ARG A 139 -12.94 -7.14 -3.47
N LEU A 140 -12.18 -8.08 -2.91
CA LEU A 140 -12.17 -8.32 -1.47
C LEU A 140 -11.76 -7.07 -0.70
N LEU A 141 -10.67 -6.40 -1.10
CA LEU A 141 -10.19 -5.18 -0.48
C LEU A 141 -11.21 -4.04 -0.56
N ALA A 142 -11.85 -3.85 -1.73
CA ALA A 142 -12.89 -2.85 -1.89
C ALA A 142 -14.07 -3.09 -0.94
N ASN A 143 -14.54 -4.32 -0.84
CA ASN A 143 -15.61 -4.72 0.08
C ASN A 143 -15.21 -4.54 1.55
N LEU A 144 -14.00 -4.93 1.93
CA LEU A 144 -13.46 -4.74 3.28
C LEU A 144 -13.32 -3.26 3.65
N LEU A 145 -12.99 -2.39 2.67
CA LEU A 145 -12.97 -0.95 2.83
C LEU A 145 -14.37 -0.30 2.84
N GLY A 146 -15.41 -1.09 2.55
CA GLY A 146 -16.79 -0.65 2.59
C GLY A 146 -17.30 -0.03 1.30
N LEU A 147 -16.65 -0.29 0.16
CA LEU A 147 -17.14 0.09 -1.16
C LEU A 147 -18.04 -1.02 -1.73
N SER A 148 -19.09 -0.61 -2.46
CA SER A 148 -19.92 -1.53 -3.24
C SER A 148 -19.18 -2.00 -4.51
N ASP A 149 -19.67 -3.09 -5.10
CA ASP A 149 -19.12 -3.60 -6.37
C ASP A 149 -19.22 -2.57 -7.49
N VAL A 150 -20.27 -1.74 -7.50
CA VAL A 150 -20.43 -0.63 -8.46
C VAL A 150 -19.34 0.41 -8.28
N GLN A 151 -19.06 0.82 -7.03
CA GLN A 151 -18.00 1.78 -6.72
C GLN A 151 -16.62 1.24 -7.07
N SER A 152 -16.36 -0.03 -6.78
CA SER A 152 -15.12 -0.70 -7.18
C SER A 152 -14.97 -0.79 -8.69
N GLY A 153 -16.06 -1.10 -9.42
CA GLY A 153 -16.07 -1.11 -10.87
C GLY A 153 -15.81 0.25 -11.51
N LEU A 154 -16.34 1.32 -10.93
CA LEU A 154 -16.07 2.70 -11.34
C LEU A 154 -14.60 3.07 -11.10
N ALA A 155 -14.07 2.74 -9.92
CA ALA A 155 -12.66 2.97 -9.59
C ALA A 155 -11.71 2.25 -10.58
N ARG A 156 -12.06 1.01 -10.96
CA ARG A 156 -11.31 0.27 -12.00
C ARG A 156 -11.33 0.98 -13.34
N LYS A 157 -12.51 1.41 -13.82
CA LYS A 157 -12.62 2.12 -15.10
C LYS A 157 -11.81 3.42 -15.12
N GLN A 158 -11.77 4.13 -14.01
CA GLN A 158 -10.93 5.33 -13.88
C GLN A 158 -9.44 4.98 -13.95
N ALA A 159 -9.03 3.89 -13.30
CA ALA A 159 -7.64 3.42 -13.36
C ALA A 159 -7.23 2.92 -14.76
N GLU A 160 -8.15 2.34 -15.54
CA GLU A 160 -7.91 1.92 -16.93
C GLU A 160 -7.65 3.10 -17.88
N GLY A 161 -8.07 4.31 -17.52
CA GLY A 161 -7.91 5.55 -18.29
C GLY A 161 -6.62 6.34 -17.97
N GLU A 162 -5.83 5.91 -17.01
CA GLU A 162 -4.56 6.52 -16.60
C GLU A 162 -3.36 5.90 -17.34
#